data_b9cb9b6dfddebdd04353937efbb70fa8
#
_entry.id   b9cb9b6dfddebdd04353937efbb70fa8
#
_cell.length_a   1.000
_cell.length_b   1.000
_cell.length_c   1.000
_cell.angle_alpha   90.00
_cell.angle_beta   90.00
_cell.angle_gamma   90.00
#
_symmetry.space_group_name_H-M   'P 1'
#
loop_
_entity.id
_entity.type
_entity.pdbx_description
1 polymer ?
#
loop_
_entity_poly.entity_id
_entity_poly.type
_entity_poly.pdbx_seq_one_letter_code
_entity_poly.pdbx_strand_id
1 'polypeptide(L)'
;MDASRNPEYLRKTAEAVTEFKEAFKAFMELHTETKDAGFGRGLLPAAVARDGVSPEVLQAAADRVARAAGRASAAPGLTQMYIGVVGFPKPLDPIAAWKTVITPKPLLEPSDVLDSAEQILGRLEALTDKAEAELPPTTGVEAMHPTIWGAARKLWLDGHFRLAVQSAAETLICQLKTRTGLANMDATNVYEKVFNAKSPVLTWPGDPNDRTVSSMQNGLSKYAPGLNMTVRNTATHVASDEMTAQQALERLAALSLLAHWIDECEGP
;
A
#
# COMPACT_ATOMS: atom_id res chain seq x y z
N MET A 1 -5.79 6.64 4.44
CA MET A 1 -4.90 5.55 3.97
C MET A 1 -3.79 5.40 4.98
N ASP A 2 -3.68 4.26 5.61
CA ASP A 2 -2.59 3.99 6.56
C ASP A 2 -1.30 3.77 5.76
N ALA A 3 -0.42 4.77 5.75
CA ALA A 3 0.82 4.76 5.00
C ALA A 3 1.76 3.60 5.40
N SER A 4 1.63 3.08 6.63
CA SER A 4 2.40 1.94 7.14
C SER A 4 2.02 0.60 6.51
N ARG A 5 0.92 0.54 5.74
CA ARG A 5 0.42 -0.67 5.05
C ARG A 5 0.62 -0.64 3.53
N ASN A 6 1.27 0.39 3.01
CA ASN A 6 1.55 0.48 1.58
C ASN A 6 3.02 0.17 1.28
N PRO A 7 3.35 -1.03 0.74
CA PRO A 7 4.73 -1.42 0.49
C PRO A 7 5.48 -0.47 -0.46
N GLU A 8 4.80 0.06 -1.48
CA GLU A 8 5.41 0.99 -2.42
C GLU A 8 5.77 2.32 -1.75
N TYR A 9 4.90 2.82 -0.88
CA TYR A 9 5.18 4.04 -0.11
C TYR A 9 6.33 3.83 0.88
N LEU A 10 6.38 2.68 1.56
CA LEU A 10 7.47 2.33 2.47
C LEU A 10 8.81 2.23 1.73
N ARG A 11 8.86 1.60 0.55
CA ARG A 11 10.08 1.55 -0.29
C ARG A 11 10.53 2.94 -0.74
N LYS A 12 9.63 3.79 -1.23
CA LYS A 12 9.95 5.18 -1.60
C LYS A 12 10.46 5.98 -0.41
N THR A 13 9.94 5.72 0.78
CA THR A 13 10.44 6.35 2.01
C THR A 13 11.84 5.84 2.35
N ALA A 14 12.12 4.55 2.20
CA ALA A 14 13.45 3.98 2.40
C ALA A 14 14.49 4.53 1.40
N GLU A 15 14.10 4.69 0.13
CA GLU A 15 14.94 5.35 -0.88
C GLU A 15 15.29 6.78 -0.46
N ALA A 16 14.31 7.55 0.04
CA ALA A 16 14.54 8.90 0.51
C ALA A 16 15.48 8.96 1.74
N VAL A 17 15.38 7.99 2.66
CA VAL A 17 16.32 7.87 3.79
C VAL A 17 17.71 7.50 3.31
N THR A 18 17.84 6.63 2.32
CA THR A 18 19.13 6.28 1.71
C THR A 18 19.79 7.50 1.07
N GLU A 19 19.02 8.28 0.29
CA GLU A 19 19.52 9.54 -0.27
C GLU A 19 19.99 10.53 0.81
N PHE A 20 19.23 10.64 1.91
CA PHE A 20 19.62 11.47 3.05
C PHE A 20 20.93 11.00 3.66
N LYS A 21 21.07 9.70 3.93
CA LYS A 21 22.28 9.10 4.49
C LYS A 21 23.51 9.36 3.62
N GLU A 22 23.40 9.15 2.32
CA GLU A 22 24.50 9.38 1.39
C GLU A 22 24.84 10.87 1.24
N ALA A 23 23.83 11.75 1.20
CA ALA A 23 24.05 13.19 1.19
C ALA A 23 24.75 13.68 2.48
N PHE A 24 24.33 13.13 3.63
CA PHE A 24 24.96 13.46 4.92
C PHE A 24 26.38 12.92 5.03
N LYS A 25 26.68 11.70 4.57
CA LYS A 25 28.04 11.18 4.48
C LYS A 25 28.94 12.09 3.65
N ALA A 26 28.51 12.44 2.43
CA ALA A 26 29.25 13.32 1.55
C ALA A 26 29.46 14.72 2.16
N PHE A 27 28.49 15.23 2.92
CA PHE A 27 28.64 16.47 3.68
C PHE A 27 29.68 16.34 4.78
N MET A 28 29.69 15.21 5.51
CA MET A 28 30.67 14.95 6.58
C MET A 28 32.09 14.75 6.05
N GLU A 29 32.27 14.32 4.80
CA GLU A 29 33.59 14.27 4.17
C GLU A 29 34.26 15.65 4.03
N LEU A 30 33.48 16.73 4.02
CA LEU A 30 33.94 18.11 4.02
C LEU A 30 34.26 18.65 5.43
N HIS A 31 34.06 17.84 6.47
CA HIS A 31 34.22 18.22 7.86
C HIS A 31 35.24 17.33 8.57
N THR A 32 35.75 17.81 9.68
CA THR A 32 36.57 17.06 10.65
C THR A 32 35.75 16.95 11.93
N GLU A 33 35.60 15.74 12.45
CA GLU A 33 34.98 15.55 13.75
C GLU A 33 35.81 16.15 14.85
N THR A 34 35.19 16.89 15.75
CA THR A 34 35.84 17.50 16.88
C THR A 34 36.03 16.42 17.95
N LYS A 35 37.21 15.80 18.00
CA LYS A 35 37.55 14.85 19.04
C LYS A 35 37.73 15.59 20.37
N ASP A 36 37.13 15.06 21.40
CA ASP A 36 37.04 15.64 22.74
C ASP A 36 38.42 15.93 23.35
N ALA A 37 38.74 17.19 23.53
CA ALA A 37 39.88 17.65 24.28
C ALA A 37 39.52 18.00 25.74
N GLY A 38 38.69 17.16 26.38
CA GLY A 38 38.48 17.16 27.84
C GLY A 38 37.52 18.22 28.41
N PHE A 39 37.63 19.48 28.11
CA PHE A 39 36.82 20.55 28.74
C PHE A 39 35.79 21.23 27.83
N GLY A 40 35.63 20.81 26.60
CA GLY A 40 34.74 21.45 25.63
C GLY A 40 33.57 20.63 25.15
N ARG A 41 33.38 19.41 25.68
CA ARG A 41 32.33 18.51 25.23
C ARG A 41 30.95 19.15 25.37
N GLY A 42 30.20 19.20 24.25
CA GLY A 42 28.87 19.82 24.22
C GLY A 42 28.87 21.35 24.07
N LEU A 43 30.01 22.02 24.03
CA LEU A 43 30.12 23.46 23.77
C LEU A 43 30.51 23.77 22.32
N LEU A 44 31.47 23.02 21.78
CA LEU A 44 31.91 23.14 20.38
C LEU A 44 31.00 22.28 19.47
N PRO A 45 30.92 22.63 18.17
CA PRO A 45 30.26 21.75 17.19
C PRO A 45 30.87 20.35 17.19
N ALA A 46 30.08 19.32 16.94
CA ALA A 46 30.60 17.94 16.84
C ALA A 46 31.46 17.74 15.58
N ALA A 47 31.28 18.57 14.57
CA ALA A 47 32.12 18.61 13.38
C ALA A 47 32.30 20.04 12.89
N VAL A 48 33.49 20.33 12.37
CA VAL A 48 33.90 21.64 11.84
C VAL A 48 34.39 21.48 10.40
N ALA A 49 34.17 22.49 9.58
CA ALA A 49 34.64 22.48 8.20
C ALA A 49 36.15 22.26 8.12
N ARG A 50 36.59 21.48 7.15
CA ARG A 50 37.99 21.26 6.83
C ARG A 50 38.64 22.54 6.29
N ASP A 51 39.88 22.76 6.61
CA ASP A 51 40.64 23.85 6.04
C ASP A 51 40.71 23.74 4.51
N GLY A 52 40.51 24.86 3.83
CA GLY A 52 40.59 24.95 2.37
C GLY A 52 39.29 24.60 1.62
N VAL A 53 38.23 24.21 2.31
CA VAL A 53 36.87 24.01 1.67
C VAL A 53 36.18 25.36 1.56
N SER A 54 35.73 25.73 0.35
CA SER A 54 35.07 27.00 0.16
C SER A 54 33.66 27.04 0.77
N PRO A 55 33.19 28.21 1.24
CA PRO A 55 31.86 28.38 1.80
C PRO A 55 30.73 27.95 0.83
N GLU A 56 30.92 28.18 -0.48
CA GLU A 56 29.97 27.83 -1.50
C GLU A 56 29.78 26.30 -1.63
N VAL A 57 30.87 25.54 -1.55
CA VAL A 57 30.88 24.07 -1.56
C VAL A 57 30.18 23.53 -0.32
N LEU A 58 30.48 24.09 0.85
CA LEU A 58 29.84 23.72 2.11
C LEU A 58 28.34 23.99 2.07
N GLN A 59 27.92 25.17 1.57
CA GLN A 59 26.51 25.51 1.47
C GLN A 59 25.78 24.62 0.48
N ALA A 60 26.37 24.35 -0.69
CA ALA A 60 25.76 23.44 -1.69
C ALA A 60 25.59 22.01 -1.15
N ALA A 61 26.56 21.52 -0.37
CA ALA A 61 26.45 20.23 0.29
C ALA A 61 25.38 20.22 1.39
N ALA A 62 25.31 21.28 2.20
CA ALA A 62 24.28 21.45 3.22
C ALA A 62 22.86 21.51 2.62
N ASP A 63 22.69 22.24 1.51
CA ASP A 63 21.41 22.34 0.81
C ASP A 63 20.95 20.97 0.25
N ARG A 64 21.90 20.14 -0.19
CA ARG A 64 21.61 18.77 -0.64
C ARG A 64 21.10 17.91 0.52
N VAL A 65 21.79 17.96 1.68
CA VAL A 65 21.34 17.27 2.89
C VAL A 65 19.95 17.74 3.32
N ALA A 66 19.74 19.06 3.37
CA ALA A 66 18.45 19.64 3.77
C ALA A 66 17.29 19.18 2.86
N ARG A 67 17.52 19.12 1.54
CA ARG A 67 16.53 18.64 0.57
C ARG A 67 16.22 17.15 0.77
N ALA A 68 17.25 16.33 0.95
CA ALA A 68 17.09 14.90 1.21
C ALA A 68 16.42 14.63 2.56
N ALA A 69 16.73 15.38 3.60
CA ALA A 69 16.06 15.33 4.90
C ALA A 69 14.57 15.65 4.79
N GLY A 70 14.22 16.66 4.00
CA GLY A 70 12.81 16.99 3.72
C GLY A 70 12.05 15.84 3.05
N ARG A 71 12.68 15.14 2.10
CA ARG A 71 12.08 13.96 1.45
C ARG A 71 11.91 12.77 2.42
N ALA A 72 12.85 12.58 3.33
CA ALA A 72 12.86 11.52 4.34
C ALA A 72 12.01 11.82 5.59
N SER A 73 11.38 13.00 5.69
CA SER A 73 10.71 13.51 6.90
C SER A 73 9.59 12.64 7.46
N ALA A 74 8.96 11.79 6.64
CA ALA A 74 7.93 10.85 7.09
C ALA A 74 8.52 9.64 7.84
N ALA A 75 9.78 9.30 7.62
CA ALA A 75 10.39 8.06 8.09
C ALA A 75 10.45 7.92 9.62
N PRO A 76 10.86 8.95 10.42
CA PRO A 76 10.85 8.85 11.87
C PRO A 76 9.45 8.57 12.46
N GLY A 77 8.41 9.17 11.89
CA GLY A 77 7.02 8.93 12.31
C GLY A 77 6.54 7.51 12.00
N LEU A 78 6.86 6.99 10.82
CA LEU A 78 6.50 5.61 10.42
C LEU A 78 7.22 4.56 11.27
N THR A 79 8.48 4.79 11.58
CA THR A 79 9.34 3.82 12.27
C THR A 79 9.38 4.03 13.79
N GLN A 80 8.81 5.13 14.31
CA GLN A 80 8.90 5.53 15.71
C GLN A 80 10.37 5.65 16.18
N MET A 81 11.26 6.11 15.27
CA MET A 81 12.67 6.29 15.56
C MET A 81 12.97 7.73 15.97
N TYR A 82 13.20 7.92 17.25
CA TYR A 82 13.54 9.19 17.87
C TYR A 82 14.66 9.00 18.89
N ILE A 83 15.49 10.00 19.08
CA ILE A 83 16.61 9.99 20.03
C ILE A 83 16.23 10.77 21.28
N GLY A 84 16.38 10.15 22.46
CA GLY A 84 16.31 10.84 23.74
C GLY A 84 17.64 11.52 24.06
N VAL A 85 17.62 12.84 24.23
CA VAL A 85 18.82 13.61 24.62
C VAL A 85 18.68 14.08 26.06
N VAL A 86 19.69 13.83 26.89
CA VAL A 86 19.69 14.22 28.33
C VAL A 86 19.53 15.75 28.42
N GLY A 87 18.56 16.18 29.22
CA GLY A 87 18.25 17.60 29.38
C GLY A 87 17.30 18.19 28.30
N PHE A 88 16.86 17.38 27.34
CA PHE A 88 15.88 17.79 26.34
C PHE A 88 14.52 17.13 26.61
N PRO A 89 13.43 17.90 26.75
CA PRO A 89 12.17 17.33 27.25
C PRO A 89 11.40 16.50 26.23
N LYS A 90 11.77 16.56 24.94
CA LYS A 90 11.10 15.83 23.85
C LYS A 90 12.11 14.98 23.07
N PRO A 91 11.72 13.78 22.67
CA PRO A 91 12.53 12.98 21.74
C PRO A 91 12.82 13.76 20.46
N LEU A 92 14.03 13.64 19.95
CA LEU A 92 14.54 14.36 18.80
C LEU A 92 14.39 13.51 17.54
N ASP A 93 13.91 14.12 16.47
CA ASP A 93 13.94 13.53 15.13
C ASP A 93 15.37 13.61 14.58
N PRO A 94 16.09 12.48 14.38
CA PRO A 94 17.49 12.50 13.98
C PRO A 94 17.70 13.01 12.55
N ILE A 95 16.71 12.87 11.67
CA ILE A 95 16.77 13.39 10.30
C ILE A 95 16.58 14.91 10.32
N ALA A 96 15.57 15.42 11.01
CA ALA A 96 15.33 16.87 11.09
C ALA A 96 16.44 17.62 11.84
N ALA A 97 17.05 16.98 12.84
CA ALA A 97 18.06 17.59 13.70
C ALA A 97 19.50 17.48 13.17
N TRP A 98 19.74 16.94 11.97
CA TRP A 98 21.06 16.70 11.41
C TRP A 98 22.01 17.93 11.49
N LYS A 99 21.45 19.14 11.33
CA LYS A 99 22.23 20.38 11.32
C LYS A 99 22.83 20.71 12.67
N THR A 100 22.33 20.13 13.77
CA THR A 100 22.87 20.38 15.11
C THR A 100 24.32 19.90 15.25
N VAL A 101 24.75 18.93 14.43
CA VAL A 101 26.12 18.41 14.39
C VAL A 101 27.18 19.50 14.14
N ILE A 102 26.84 20.49 13.30
CA ILE A 102 27.76 21.57 12.92
C ILE A 102 27.53 22.89 13.68
N THR A 103 26.64 22.89 14.67
CA THR A 103 26.33 24.08 15.46
C THR A 103 26.92 23.96 16.87
N PRO A 104 27.24 25.08 17.51
CA PRO A 104 27.61 25.07 18.94
C PRO A 104 26.55 24.43 19.80
N LYS A 105 26.94 23.69 20.82
CA LYS A 105 26.04 22.86 21.67
C LYS A 105 25.28 21.82 20.85
N PRO A 106 26.00 20.91 20.17
CA PRO A 106 25.40 19.92 19.33
C PRO A 106 24.47 19.01 20.16
N LEU A 107 23.33 18.64 19.56
CA LEU A 107 22.42 17.67 20.16
C LEU A 107 22.68 16.24 19.70
N LEU A 108 23.37 16.10 18.56
CA LEU A 108 23.71 14.82 17.94
C LEU A 108 25.18 14.84 17.51
N GLU A 109 25.78 13.66 17.56
CA GLU A 109 27.07 13.37 16.91
C GLU A 109 26.79 12.88 15.45
N PRO A 110 27.77 12.96 14.53
CA PRO A 110 27.64 12.43 13.19
C PRO A 110 27.19 10.94 13.16
N SER A 111 27.75 10.14 14.08
CA SER A 111 27.39 8.74 14.26
C SER A 111 25.90 8.55 14.63
N ASP A 112 25.35 9.41 15.51
CA ASP A 112 23.95 9.31 15.93
C ASP A 112 23.01 9.47 14.74
N VAL A 113 23.32 10.39 13.82
CA VAL A 113 22.52 10.62 12.60
C VAL A 113 22.60 9.42 11.66
N LEU A 114 23.82 8.88 11.44
CA LEU A 114 24.04 7.75 10.54
C LEU A 114 23.44 6.45 11.09
N ASP A 115 23.66 6.16 12.37
CA ASP A 115 23.13 4.95 13.02
C ASP A 115 21.61 4.98 13.08
N SER A 116 21.03 6.17 13.30
CA SER A 116 19.57 6.33 13.25
C SER A 116 19.02 6.10 11.85
N ALA A 117 19.70 6.59 10.81
CA ALA A 117 19.30 6.34 9.44
C ALA A 117 19.33 4.84 9.09
N GLU A 118 20.34 4.10 9.53
CA GLU A 118 20.40 2.64 9.36
C GLU A 118 19.27 1.92 10.12
N GLN A 119 18.99 2.32 11.36
CA GLN A 119 17.90 1.73 12.13
C GLN A 119 16.53 2.03 11.50
N ILE A 120 16.34 3.23 10.95
CA ILE A 120 15.12 3.60 10.21
C ILE A 120 14.97 2.71 8.97
N LEU A 121 16.06 2.51 8.20
CA LEU A 121 16.04 1.63 7.01
C LEU A 121 15.65 0.21 7.38
N GLY A 122 16.28 -0.39 8.39
CA GLY A 122 15.92 -1.74 8.83
C GLY A 122 14.45 -1.87 9.32
N ARG A 123 13.93 -0.84 10.00
CA ARG A 123 12.50 -0.83 10.40
C ARG A 123 11.57 -0.65 9.21
N LEU A 124 11.91 0.17 8.21
CA LEU A 124 11.13 0.32 6.98
C LEU A 124 11.12 -0.96 6.17
N GLU A 125 12.24 -1.69 6.12
CA GLU A 125 12.31 -3.02 5.50
C GLU A 125 11.35 -4.00 6.18
N ALA A 126 11.40 -4.11 7.51
CA ALA A 126 10.50 -4.97 8.27
C ALA A 126 9.01 -4.59 8.11
N LEU A 127 8.70 -3.28 8.02
CA LEU A 127 7.35 -2.80 7.74
C LEU A 127 6.91 -3.15 6.31
N THR A 128 7.82 -3.08 5.35
CA THR A 128 7.57 -3.44 3.94
C THR A 128 7.28 -4.93 3.82
N ASP A 129 8.11 -5.79 4.41
CA ASP A 129 7.91 -7.24 4.42
C ASP A 129 6.57 -7.61 5.05
N LYS A 130 6.23 -6.96 6.17
CA LYS A 130 4.92 -7.16 6.81
C LYS A 130 3.78 -6.74 5.91
N ALA A 131 3.86 -5.56 5.30
CA ALA A 131 2.83 -5.04 4.42
C ALA A 131 2.68 -5.93 3.16
N GLU A 132 3.78 -6.49 2.64
CA GLU A 132 3.76 -7.46 1.53
C GLU A 132 3.14 -8.80 1.92
N ALA A 133 3.44 -9.29 3.12
CA ALA A 133 2.85 -10.53 3.64
C ALA A 133 1.33 -10.39 3.88
N GLU A 134 0.84 -9.18 4.14
CA GLU A 134 -0.59 -8.87 4.27
C GLU A 134 -1.28 -8.70 2.89
N LEU A 135 -0.51 -8.54 1.80
CA LEU A 135 -1.06 -8.54 0.46
C LEU A 135 -1.45 -9.97 0.04
N PRO A 136 -2.55 -10.13 -0.69
CA PRO A 136 -2.85 -11.43 -1.27
C PRO A 136 -1.70 -11.87 -2.19
N PRO A 137 -1.45 -13.18 -2.30
CA PRO A 137 -0.40 -13.71 -3.18
C PRO A 137 -0.54 -13.10 -4.59
N THR A 138 0.52 -12.50 -5.11
CA THR A 138 0.53 -11.82 -6.43
C THR A 138 0.07 -12.74 -7.57
N THR A 139 0.36 -14.03 -7.45
CA THR A 139 -0.09 -15.06 -8.40
C THR A 139 -1.60 -15.34 -8.38
N GLY A 140 -2.33 -14.89 -7.34
CA GLY A 140 -3.78 -15.06 -7.26
C GLY A 140 -4.57 -13.81 -7.65
N VAL A 141 -4.05 -12.64 -7.31
CA VAL A 141 -4.78 -11.37 -7.44
C VAL A 141 -4.62 -10.75 -8.83
N GLU A 142 -3.47 -10.89 -9.44
CA GLU A 142 -3.20 -10.43 -10.82
C GLU A 142 -4.02 -11.20 -11.86
N ALA A 143 -4.39 -12.43 -11.54
CA ALA A 143 -5.27 -13.25 -12.38
C ALA A 143 -6.75 -13.00 -12.14
N MET A 144 -7.15 -12.15 -11.18
CA MET A 144 -8.53 -11.76 -11.00
C MET A 144 -9.04 -10.94 -12.18
N HIS A 145 -10.30 -11.13 -12.51
CA HIS A 145 -10.95 -10.38 -13.57
C HIS A 145 -10.76 -8.86 -13.37
N PRO A 146 -10.35 -8.09 -14.42
CA PRO A 146 -10.01 -6.67 -14.28
C PRO A 146 -11.09 -5.82 -13.63
N THR A 147 -12.37 -6.08 -13.95
CA THR A 147 -13.52 -5.41 -13.34
C THR A 147 -13.59 -5.62 -11.84
N ILE A 148 -13.37 -6.85 -11.37
CA ILE A 148 -13.47 -7.21 -9.96
C ILE A 148 -12.31 -6.59 -9.19
N TRP A 149 -11.07 -6.79 -9.65
CA TRP A 149 -9.91 -6.23 -8.98
C TRP A 149 -9.86 -4.70 -9.06
N GLY A 150 -10.21 -4.12 -10.20
CA GLY A 150 -10.28 -2.66 -10.36
C GLY A 150 -11.22 -1.99 -9.36
N ALA A 151 -12.39 -2.60 -9.09
CA ALA A 151 -13.36 -2.12 -8.12
C ALA A 151 -12.92 -2.33 -6.65
N ALA A 152 -12.22 -3.43 -6.36
CA ALA A 152 -11.84 -3.83 -5.00
C ALA A 152 -10.52 -3.22 -4.54
N ARG A 153 -9.54 -3.01 -5.44
CA ARG A 153 -8.13 -2.75 -5.15
C ARG A 153 -7.90 -1.64 -4.12
N LYS A 154 -8.53 -0.50 -4.30
CA LYS A 154 -8.32 0.64 -3.40
C LYS A 154 -8.78 0.32 -1.97
N LEU A 155 -9.99 -0.22 -1.84
CA LEU A 155 -10.57 -0.59 -0.54
C LEU A 155 -9.80 -1.73 0.11
N TRP A 156 -9.30 -2.67 -0.68
CA TRP A 156 -8.45 -3.75 -0.22
C TRP A 156 -7.14 -3.22 0.39
N LEU A 157 -6.43 -2.36 -0.31
CA LEU A 157 -5.18 -1.75 0.15
C LEU A 157 -5.37 -0.87 1.40
N ASP A 158 -6.57 -0.30 1.57
CA ASP A 158 -6.96 0.46 2.75
C ASP A 158 -7.41 -0.44 3.93
N GLY A 159 -7.40 -1.78 3.76
CA GLY A 159 -7.83 -2.75 4.78
C GLY A 159 -9.35 -2.88 4.94
N HIS A 160 -10.13 -2.27 4.05
CA HIS A 160 -11.60 -2.30 4.07
C HIS A 160 -12.13 -3.50 3.29
N PHE A 161 -11.80 -4.71 3.74
CA PHE A 161 -12.04 -5.96 3.01
C PHE A 161 -13.51 -6.20 2.67
N ARG A 162 -14.43 -5.95 3.59
CA ARG A 162 -15.87 -6.08 3.35
C ARG A 162 -16.36 -5.13 2.27
N LEU A 163 -15.92 -3.86 2.33
CA LEU A 163 -16.28 -2.87 1.32
C LEU A 163 -15.66 -3.17 -0.05
N ALA A 164 -14.47 -3.77 -0.09
CA ALA A 164 -13.85 -4.24 -1.33
C ALA A 164 -14.71 -5.28 -2.03
N VAL A 165 -15.21 -6.27 -1.28
CA VAL A 165 -16.13 -7.30 -1.80
C VAL A 165 -17.44 -6.69 -2.27
N GLN A 166 -18.02 -5.78 -1.49
CA GLN A 166 -19.27 -5.09 -1.85
C GLN A 166 -19.10 -4.29 -3.15
N SER A 167 -18.04 -3.48 -3.26
CA SER A 167 -17.76 -2.67 -4.45
C SER A 167 -17.57 -3.53 -5.69
N ALA A 168 -16.86 -4.65 -5.58
CA ALA A 168 -16.68 -5.60 -6.68
C ALA A 168 -18.01 -6.22 -7.13
N ALA A 169 -18.85 -6.67 -6.20
CA ALA A 169 -20.14 -7.26 -6.50
C ALA A 169 -21.12 -6.26 -7.13
N GLU A 170 -21.14 -5.02 -6.63
CA GLU A 170 -21.96 -3.94 -7.20
C GLU A 170 -21.50 -3.53 -8.60
N THR A 171 -20.19 -3.51 -8.84
CA THR A 171 -19.64 -3.22 -10.17
C THR A 171 -20.01 -4.31 -11.18
N LEU A 172 -19.89 -5.58 -10.79
CA LEU A 172 -20.26 -6.72 -11.65
C LEU A 172 -21.74 -6.67 -12.05
N ILE A 173 -22.65 -6.47 -11.11
CA ILE A 173 -24.07 -6.39 -11.43
C ILE A 173 -24.41 -5.15 -12.26
N CYS A 174 -23.75 -4.00 -12.04
CA CYS A 174 -23.90 -2.81 -12.87
C CYS A 174 -23.51 -3.08 -14.32
N GLN A 175 -22.38 -3.74 -14.55
CA GLN A 175 -21.95 -4.12 -15.92
C GLN A 175 -22.94 -5.08 -16.58
N LEU A 176 -23.38 -6.10 -15.83
CA LEU A 176 -24.36 -7.05 -16.35
C LEU A 176 -25.69 -6.37 -16.74
N LYS A 177 -26.18 -5.46 -15.90
CA LYS A 177 -27.38 -4.63 -16.20
C LYS A 177 -27.19 -3.79 -17.45
N THR A 178 -26.03 -3.16 -17.60
CA THR A 178 -25.70 -2.34 -18.78
C THR A 178 -25.65 -3.19 -20.03
N ARG A 179 -24.97 -4.34 -19.99
CA ARG A 179 -24.85 -5.27 -21.11
C ARG A 179 -26.23 -5.82 -21.57
N THR A 180 -27.11 -6.13 -20.62
CA THR A 180 -28.38 -6.80 -20.91
C THR A 180 -29.60 -5.85 -20.99
N GLY A 181 -29.41 -4.55 -20.76
CA GLY A 181 -30.50 -3.56 -20.77
C GLY A 181 -31.48 -3.67 -19.58
N LEU A 182 -31.12 -4.39 -18.51
CA LEU A 182 -32.01 -4.67 -17.36
C LEU A 182 -31.81 -3.69 -16.20
N ALA A 183 -31.61 -2.40 -16.48
CA ALA A 183 -31.24 -1.37 -15.49
C ALA A 183 -32.23 -1.27 -14.31
N ASN A 184 -33.51 -1.41 -14.54
CA ASN A 184 -34.56 -1.18 -13.53
C ASN A 184 -34.93 -2.42 -12.69
N MET A 185 -34.19 -3.53 -12.83
CA MET A 185 -34.44 -4.78 -12.11
C MET A 185 -33.52 -4.90 -10.90
N ASP A 186 -33.96 -5.52 -9.80
CA ASP A 186 -33.06 -5.82 -8.67
C ASP A 186 -31.99 -6.86 -9.05
N ALA A 187 -30.92 -6.92 -8.29
CA ALA A 187 -29.74 -7.71 -8.66
C ALA A 187 -30.04 -9.21 -8.77
N THR A 188 -30.79 -9.79 -7.83
CA THR A 188 -31.10 -11.22 -7.85
C THR A 188 -31.95 -11.59 -9.07
N ASN A 189 -32.96 -10.82 -9.33
CA ASN A 189 -33.85 -11.03 -10.51
C ASN A 189 -33.11 -10.83 -11.84
N VAL A 190 -32.07 -9.94 -11.88
CA VAL A 190 -31.23 -9.82 -13.08
C VAL A 190 -30.49 -11.12 -13.33
N TYR A 191 -29.79 -11.67 -12.31
CA TYR A 191 -29.05 -12.92 -12.47
C TYR A 191 -29.98 -14.09 -12.84
N GLU A 192 -31.14 -14.20 -12.20
CA GLU A 192 -32.15 -15.24 -12.51
C GLU A 192 -32.69 -15.13 -13.95
N LYS A 193 -32.91 -13.92 -14.43
CA LYS A 193 -33.38 -13.69 -15.79
C LYS A 193 -32.29 -13.91 -16.83
N VAL A 194 -31.10 -13.38 -16.57
CA VAL A 194 -29.96 -13.44 -17.52
C VAL A 194 -29.54 -14.89 -17.77
N PHE A 195 -29.46 -15.70 -16.72
CA PHE A 195 -28.99 -17.09 -16.80
C PHE A 195 -30.14 -18.11 -16.70
N ASN A 196 -31.38 -17.73 -17.01
CA ASN A 196 -32.53 -18.63 -16.94
C ASN A 196 -32.29 -19.90 -17.75
N ALA A 197 -32.53 -21.07 -17.16
CA ALA A 197 -32.25 -22.35 -17.82
C ALA A 197 -33.10 -22.61 -19.06
N LYS A 198 -34.31 -21.98 -19.16
CA LYS A 198 -35.23 -22.20 -20.26
C LYS A 198 -35.16 -21.14 -21.36
N SER A 199 -34.91 -19.89 -20.97
CA SER A 199 -34.83 -18.75 -21.90
C SER A 199 -33.76 -17.74 -21.38
N PRO A 200 -32.50 -18.08 -21.47
CA PRO A 200 -31.42 -17.19 -21.01
C PRO A 200 -31.30 -15.98 -21.93
N VAL A 201 -30.88 -14.84 -21.35
CA VAL A 201 -30.46 -13.66 -22.11
C VAL A 201 -28.99 -13.80 -22.54
N LEU A 202 -28.17 -14.40 -21.69
CA LEU A 202 -26.79 -14.79 -22.00
C LEU A 202 -26.69 -16.31 -22.04
N THR A 203 -26.07 -16.84 -23.08
CA THR A 203 -25.92 -18.28 -23.32
C THR A 203 -24.46 -18.68 -23.25
N TRP A 204 -24.17 -19.82 -22.65
CA TRP A 204 -22.83 -20.41 -22.73
C TRP A 204 -22.55 -20.82 -24.21
N PRO A 205 -21.36 -20.51 -24.75
CA PRO A 205 -21.03 -20.75 -26.14
C PRO A 205 -21.04 -22.24 -26.50
N GLY A 206 -21.47 -22.58 -27.74
CA GLY A 206 -21.45 -23.92 -28.26
C GLY A 206 -22.85 -24.49 -28.56
N ASP A 207 -22.93 -25.79 -28.92
CA ASP A 207 -24.20 -26.47 -29.19
C ASP A 207 -25.00 -26.68 -27.89
N PRO A 208 -26.20 -26.12 -27.77
CA PRO A 208 -27.08 -26.32 -26.61
C PRO A 208 -27.41 -27.78 -26.29
N ASN A 209 -27.31 -28.68 -27.28
CA ASN A 209 -27.50 -30.11 -27.10
C ASN A 209 -26.26 -30.83 -26.52
N ASP A 210 -25.13 -30.17 -26.53
CA ASP A 210 -23.95 -30.71 -25.87
C ASP A 210 -24.15 -30.72 -24.36
N ARG A 211 -23.80 -31.88 -23.73
CA ARG A 211 -23.97 -32.10 -22.30
C ARG A 211 -23.15 -31.12 -21.47
N THR A 212 -21.97 -30.74 -21.95
CA THR A 212 -21.09 -29.81 -21.24
C THR A 212 -21.65 -28.41 -21.29
N VAL A 213 -22.07 -27.93 -22.44
CA VAL A 213 -22.74 -26.62 -22.66
C VAL A 213 -23.97 -26.50 -21.79
N SER A 214 -24.85 -27.53 -21.85
CA SER A 214 -26.07 -27.58 -21.04
C SER A 214 -25.77 -27.59 -19.54
N SER A 215 -24.71 -28.30 -19.09
CA SER A 215 -24.30 -28.31 -17.69
C SER A 215 -23.78 -26.96 -17.24
N MET A 216 -23.01 -26.24 -18.06
CA MET A 216 -22.50 -24.89 -17.75
C MET A 216 -23.67 -23.91 -17.66
N GLN A 217 -24.59 -23.90 -18.60
CA GLN A 217 -25.78 -23.03 -18.56
C GLN A 217 -26.64 -23.29 -17.31
N ASN A 218 -26.88 -24.55 -16.95
CA ASN A 218 -27.57 -24.91 -15.72
C ASN A 218 -26.80 -24.53 -14.47
N GLY A 219 -25.49 -24.67 -14.50
CA GLY A 219 -24.56 -24.22 -13.41
C GLY A 219 -24.68 -22.72 -13.17
N LEU A 220 -24.54 -21.90 -14.22
CA LEU A 220 -24.66 -20.45 -14.16
C LEU A 220 -26.05 -20.01 -13.63
N SER A 221 -27.12 -20.66 -14.05
CA SER A 221 -28.49 -20.33 -13.58
C SER A 221 -28.65 -20.47 -12.06
N LYS A 222 -27.82 -21.26 -11.39
CA LYS A 222 -27.82 -21.49 -9.94
C LYS A 222 -26.74 -20.73 -9.23
N TYR A 223 -25.54 -20.73 -9.81
CA TYR A 223 -24.35 -20.13 -9.19
C TYR A 223 -24.47 -18.61 -9.09
N ALA A 224 -24.85 -17.92 -10.16
CA ALA A 224 -24.87 -16.46 -10.20
C ALA A 224 -25.88 -15.84 -9.21
N PRO A 225 -27.17 -16.27 -9.14
CA PRO A 225 -28.09 -15.81 -8.09
C PRO A 225 -27.62 -16.20 -6.69
N GLY A 226 -27.12 -17.43 -6.51
CA GLY A 226 -26.61 -17.92 -5.23
C GLY A 226 -25.43 -17.09 -4.72
N LEU A 227 -24.48 -16.76 -5.59
CA LEU A 227 -23.34 -15.92 -5.25
C LEU A 227 -23.79 -14.50 -4.87
N ASN A 228 -24.73 -13.90 -5.58
CA ASN A 228 -25.30 -12.60 -5.23
C ASN A 228 -25.93 -12.61 -3.83
N MET A 229 -26.72 -13.64 -3.51
CA MET A 229 -27.36 -13.76 -2.20
C MET A 229 -26.35 -13.97 -1.05
N THR A 230 -25.33 -14.79 -1.28
CA THR A 230 -24.37 -15.17 -0.22
C THR A 230 -23.21 -14.20 -0.06
N VAL A 231 -22.76 -13.56 -1.13
CA VAL A 231 -21.60 -12.67 -1.11
C VAL A 231 -22.04 -11.21 -1.03
N ARG A 232 -22.82 -10.74 -1.99
CA ARG A 232 -23.22 -9.31 -2.06
C ARG A 232 -24.15 -8.93 -0.93
N ASN A 233 -25.22 -9.69 -0.69
CA ASN A 233 -26.21 -9.33 0.32
C ASN A 233 -25.64 -9.40 1.73
N THR A 234 -24.80 -10.41 2.04
CA THR A 234 -24.15 -10.49 3.35
C THR A 234 -23.13 -9.35 3.56
N ALA A 235 -22.39 -8.97 2.53
CA ALA A 235 -21.47 -7.84 2.60
C ALA A 235 -22.20 -6.49 2.80
N THR A 236 -23.45 -6.38 2.39
CA THR A 236 -24.25 -5.14 2.47
C THR A 236 -25.03 -5.02 3.77
N HIS A 237 -25.53 -6.12 4.34
CA HIS A 237 -26.50 -6.09 5.45
C HIS A 237 -25.94 -6.40 6.82
N VAL A 238 -24.73 -6.97 6.93
CA VAL A 238 -24.10 -7.29 8.22
C VAL A 238 -23.08 -6.20 8.57
N ALA A 239 -23.51 -5.20 9.34
CA ALA A 239 -22.69 -4.05 9.69
C ALA A 239 -21.62 -4.33 10.77
N SER A 240 -21.62 -5.52 11.42
CA SER A 240 -20.85 -5.78 12.64
C SER A 240 -19.73 -6.81 12.51
N ASP A 241 -19.60 -7.52 11.38
CA ASP A 241 -18.52 -8.51 11.21
C ASP A 241 -17.33 -7.92 10.45
N GLU A 242 -16.18 -7.89 11.13
CA GLU A 242 -14.89 -7.65 10.51
C GLU A 242 -14.53 -8.83 9.63
N MET A 243 -14.72 -8.66 8.31
CA MET A 243 -14.30 -9.65 7.33
C MET A 243 -12.77 -9.71 7.29
N THR A 244 -12.21 -10.90 7.43
CA THR A 244 -10.76 -11.11 7.29
C THR A 244 -10.32 -10.98 5.83
N ALA A 245 -9.03 -10.68 5.60
CA ALA A 245 -8.43 -10.65 4.26
C ALA A 245 -8.65 -11.97 3.50
N GLN A 246 -8.49 -13.11 4.18
CA GLN A 246 -8.70 -14.44 3.60
C GLN A 246 -10.15 -14.64 3.13
N GLN A 247 -11.13 -14.30 3.96
CA GLN A 247 -12.54 -14.41 3.60
C GLN A 247 -12.92 -13.49 2.42
N ALA A 248 -12.35 -12.29 2.38
CA ALA A 248 -12.57 -11.37 1.28
C ALA A 248 -11.94 -11.88 -0.02
N LEU A 249 -10.71 -12.43 0.05
CA LEU A 249 -10.03 -13.01 -1.10
C LEU A 249 -10.84 -14.14 -1.74
N GLU A 250 -11.37 -15.07 -0.95
CA GLU A 250 -12.22 -16.17 -1.43
C GLU A 250 -13.47 -15.66 -2.13
N ARG A 251 -14.12 -14.64 -1.57
CA ARG A 251 -15.32 -14.01 -2.15
C ARG A 251 -15.00 -13.25 -3.45
N LEU A 252 -13.89 -12.50 -3.48
CA LEU A 252 -13.42 -11.81 -4.70
C LEU A 252 -13.06 -12.82 -5.79
N ALA A 253 -12.42 -13.95 -5.45
CA ALA A 253 -12.12 -15.01 -6.40
C ALA A 253 -13.40 -15.63 -6.99
N ALA A 254 -14.43 -15.86 -6.19
CA ALA A 254 -15.72 -16.36 -6.65
C ALA A 254 -16.42 -15.36 -7.60
N LEU A 255 -16.39 -14.06 -7.28
CA LEU A 255 -16.89 -13.00 -8.16
C LEU A 255 -16.09 -12.90 -9.46
N SER A 256 -14.77 -13.05 -9.38
CA SER A 256 -13.85 -13.04 -10.53
C SER A 256 -14.14 -14.20 -11.48
N LEU A 257 -14.35 -15.40 -10.95
CA LEU A 257 -14.74 -16.57 -11.75
C LEU A 257 -16.06 -16.32 -12.48
N LEU A 258 -17.06 -15.79 -11.78
CA LEU A 258 -18.34 -15.44 -12.41
C LEU A 258 -18.16 -14.37 -13.50
N ALA A 259 -17.33 -13.36 -13.28
CA ALA A 259 -17.07 -12.31 -14.26
C ALA A 259 -16.45 -12.88 -15.55
N HIS A 260 -15.44 -13.77 -15.44
CA HIS A 260 -14.88 -14.47 -16.62
C HIS A 260 -15.94 -15.27 -17.38
N TRP A 261 -16.78 -16.02 -16.69
CA TRP A 261 -17.85 -16.78 -17.34
C TRP A 261 -18.90 -15.87 -18.01
N ILE A 262 -19.18 -14.70 -17.42
CA ILE A 262 -20.07 -13.71 -18.05
C ILE A 262 -19.45 -13.20 -19.36
N ASP A 263 -18.16 -12.96 -19.39
CA ASP A 263 -17.47 -12.48 -20.59
C ASP A 263 -17.40 -13.55 -21.70
N GLU A 264 -17.32 -14.84 -21.31
CA GLU A 264 -17.39 -15.95 -22.25
C GLU A 264 -18.78 -16.15 -22.84
N CYS A 265 -19.86 -15.72 -22.16
CA CYS A 265 -21.21 -15.90 -22.65
C CYS A 265 -21.52 -15.07 -23.89
N GLU A 266 -22.27 -15.64 -24.81
CA GLU A 266 -22.85 -14.99 -25.98
C GLU A 266 -24.19 -14.31 -25.63
N GLY A 267 -24.51 -13.24 -26.35
CA GLY A 267 -25.73 -12.44 -26.18
C GLY A 267 -25.44 -10.95 -26.05
N PRO A 268 -26.47 -10.14 -25.90
CA PRO A 268 -26.36 -8.68 -25.95
C PRO A 268 -25.41 -8.10 -24.94
#